data_38931782aa1e0d5be4ffe532af51a219
#
_entry.id   38931782aa1e0d5be4ffe532af51a219
#
_cell.length_a   1.000
_cell.length_b   1.000
_cell.length_c   1.000
_cell.angle_alpha   90.00
_cell.angle_beta   90.00
_cell.angle_gamma   90.00
#
_symmetry.space_group_name_H-M   'P 1'
#
loop_
_entity.id
_entity.type
_entity.pdbx_description
1 polymer ?
#
loop_
_entity_poly.entity_id
_entity_poly.type
_entity_poly.pdbx_seq_one_letter_code
_entity_poly.pdbx_strand_id
1 'polypeptide(L)'
;MPEVTNVVFAGLGGQGVIKASDILADVAFRLGLDVKKAEIHGMSQRGGSVTSDVRFGAEVLSPMVPAGEADFLVVLAPDQVDNNLGLLKKGGVLISPSLVPETALPNRRSLNVALLGALSYHLSLPESAWLEAVRAALPERLHEVNEKAFEIGRAAARARAETSRAPARSRA
;
A
#
# COMPACT_ATOMS: atom_id res chain seq x y z
N MET A 1 -5.57 -0.85 24.52
CA MET A 1 -6.42 -0.34 23.43
C MET A 1 -6.06 -1.06 22.14
N PRO A 2 -7.02 -1.50 21.38
CA PRO A 2 -6.69 -2.01 20.04
C PRO A 2 -6.02 -0.89 19.25
N GLU A 3 -4.86 -1.19 18.76
CA GLU A 3 -4.00 -0.22 18.08
C GLU A 3 -4.59 0.14 16.72
N VAL A 4 -4.63 1.43 16.40
CA VAL A 4 -5.02 1.90 15.06
C VAL A 4 -3.86 1.70 14.12
N THR A 5 -4.09 1.05 13.00
CA THR A 5 -3.11 0.94 11.92
C THR A 5 -3.20 2.15 11.00
N ASN A 6 -2.07 2.80 10.76
CA ASN A 6 -1.94 4.00 9.94
C ASN A 6 -1.21 3.68 8.64
N VAL A 7 -1.87 3.83 7.51
CA VAL A 7 -1.29 3.62 6.18
C VAL A 7 -1.41 4.90 5.37
N VAL A 8 -0.31 5.36 4.80
CA VAL A 8 -0.30 6.49 3.87
C VAL A 8 0.08 5.98 2.49
N PHE A 9 -0.75 6.28 1.50
CA PHE A 9 -0.46 6.09 0.09
C PHE A 9 -0.03 7.43 -0.51
N ALA A 10 1.04 7.43 -1.29
CA ALA A 10 1.56 8.62 -1.94
C ALA A 10 1.95 8.34 -3.39
N GLY A 11 1.86 9.35 -4.23
CA GLY A 11 2.21 9.26 -5.64
C GLY A 11 1.76 10.48 -6.42
N LEU A 12 1.57 10.29 -7.71
CA LEU A 12 1.10 11.32 -8.62
C LEU A 12 -0.31 11.02 -9.13
N GLY A 13 -1.04 12.05 -9.49
CA GLY A 13 -2.36 11.90 -10.09
C GLY A 13 -2.34 10.97 -11.31
N GLY A 14 -3.33 10.08 -11.41
CA GLY A 14 -3.41 9.08 -12.48
C GLY A 14 -2.68 7.75 -12.23
N GLN A 15 -1.91 7.63 -11.16
CA GLN A 15 -1.17 6.40 -10.83
C GLN A 15 -2.00 5.37 -10.05
N GLY A 16 -3.22 5.70 -9.66
CA GLY A 16 -4.08 4.81 -8.89
C GLY A 16 -3.85 4.83 -7.38
N VAL A 17 -3.33 5.95 -6.84
CA VAL A 17 -3.14 6.17 -5.39
C VAL A 17 -4.47 6.03 -4.64
N ILE A 18 -5.50 6.75 -5.11
CA ILE A 18 -6.84 6.72 -4.49
C ILE A 18 -7.45 5.33 -4.61
N LYS A 19 -7.34 4.70 -5.77
CA LYS A 19 -7.85 3.34 -5.99
C LYS A 19 -7.22 2.34 -5.03
N ALA A 20 -5.90 2.41 -4.81
CA ALA A 20 -5.20 1.54 -3.87
C ALA A 20 -5.68 1.76 -2.43
N SER A 21 -5.82 3.01 -2.02
CA SER A 21 -6.32 3.33 -0.67
C SER A 21 -7.79 2.94 -0.46
N ASP A 22 -8.63 3.06 -1.50
CA ASP A 22 -10.02 2.60 -1.46
C ASP A 22 -10.12 1.08 -1.27
N ILE A 23 -9.26 0.31 -1.96
CA ILE A 23 -9.22 -1.15 -1.82
C ILE A 23 -8.85 -1.52 -0.38
N LEU A 24 -7.81 -0.91 0.21
CA LEU A 24 -7.46 -1.17 1.61
C LEU A 24 -8.61 -0.82 2.57
N ALA A 25 -9.25 0.33 2.36
CA ALA A 25 -10.38 0.73 3.19
C ALA A 25 -11.54 -0.27 3.09
N ASP A 26 -11.83 -0.78 1.88
CA ASP A 26 -12.86 -1.80 1.68
C ASP A 26 -12.49 -3.13 2.36
N VAL A 27 -11.22 -3.56 2.31
CA VAL A 27 -10.74 -4.74 3.04
C VAL A 27 -11.03 -4.61 4.53
N ALA A 28 -10.60 -3.51 5.14
CA ALA A 28 -10.79 -3.28 6.57
C ALA A 28 -12.28 -3.18 6.95
N PHE A 29 -13.07 -2.50 6.13
CA PHE A 29 -14.52 -2.37 6.31
C PHE A 29 -15.24 -3.73 6.26
N ARG A 30 -14.91 -4.58 5.27
CA ARG A 30 -15.47 -5.94 5.15
C ARG A 30 -15.19 -6.82 6.35
N LEU A 31 -14.08 -6.56 7.04
CA LEU A 31 -13.69 -7.28 8.25
C LEU A 31 -14.30 -6.69 9.54
N GLY A 32 -15.18 -5.70 9.40
CA GLY A 32 -15.88 -5.08 10.53
C GLY A 32 -15.04 -4.11 11.35
N LEU A 33 -13.91 -3.63 10.80
CA LEU A 33 -13.10 -2.61 11.44
C LEU A 33 -13.66 -1.21 11.21
N ASP A 34 -13.44 -0.31 12.16
CA ASP A 34 -13.65 1.11 11.93
C ASP A 34 -12.57 1.65 11.00
N VAL A 35 -12.99 2.35 9.94
CA VAL A 35 -12.10 2.85 8.88
C VAL A 35 -12.37 4.31 8.61
N LYS A 36 -11.31 5.11 8.55
CA LYS A 36 -11.39 6.51 8.11
C LYS A 36 -10.33 6.80 7.07
N LYS A 37 -10.68 7.63 6.09
CA LYS A 37 -9.80 8.09 5.02
C LYS A 37 -9.74 9.60 4.96
N ALA A 38 -8.57 10.12 4.56
CA ALA A 38 -8.39 11.50 4.14
C ALA A 38 -7.56 11.54 2.86
N GLU A 39 -7.89 12.44 1.94
CA GLU A 39 -7.17 12.64 0.69
C GLU A 39 -6.64 14.06 0.62
N ILE A 40 -5.38 14.20 0.19
CA ILE A 40 -4.72 15.48 0.01
C ILE A 40 -4.18 15.52 -1.41
N HIS A 41 -4.66 16.49 -2.18
CA HIS A 41 -4.22 16.74 -3.55
C HIS A 41 -3.32 17.96 -3.58
N GLY A 42 -2.20 17.87 -4.32
CA GLY A 42 -1.36 19.03 -4.62
C GLY A 42 -2.07 20.04 -5.52
N MET A 43 -1.51 21.24 -5.62
CA MET A 43 -2.08 22.39 -6.33
C MET A 43 -2.10 22.25 -7.86
N SER A 44 -1.54 21.17 -8.42
CA SER A 44 -1.51 20.92 -9.87
C SER A 44 -2.84 20.37 -10.37
N GLN A 45 -3.30 20.84 -11.54
CA GLN A 45 -4.54 20.38 -12.16
C GLN A 45 -4.43 18.95 -12.73
N ARG A 46 -3.22 18.50 -13.11
CA ARG A 46 -2.95 17.15 -13.63
C ARG A 46 -1.60 16.66 -13.16
N GLY A 47 -1.51 15.38 -12.78
CA GLY A 47 -0.27 14.74 -12.42
C GLY A 47 0.40 15.29 -11.16
N GLY A 48 -0.30 16.11 -10.37
CA GLY A 48 0.19 16.63 -9.11
C GLY A 48 0.32 15.55 -8.03
N SER A 49 1.03 15.87 -6.95
CA SER A 49 1.16 14.97 -5.82
C SER A 49 -0.19 14.66 -5.17
N VAL A 50 -0.38 13.41 -4.83
CA VAL A 50 -1.57 12.90 -4.15
C VAL A 50 -1.11 12.06 -2.97
N THR A 51 -1.70 12.31 -1.79
CA THR A 51 -1.61 11.40 -0.65
C THR A 51 -3.00 10.98 -0.20
N SER A 52 -3.12 9.76 0.25
CA SER A 52 -4.34 9.23 0.84
C SER A 52 -4.01 8.49 2.11
N ASP A 53 -4.56 8.96 3.21
CA ASP A 53 -4.43 8.36 4.51
C ASP A 53 -5.55 7.34 4.71
N VAL A 54 -5.21 6.15 5.19
CA VAL A 54 -6.18 5.13 5.61
C VAL A 54 -5.84 4.72 7.03
N ARG A 55 -6.78 4.91 7.92
CA ARG A 55 -6.66 4.51 9.33
C ARG A 55 -7.75 3.50 9.66
N PHE A 56 -7.37 2.40 10.26
CA PHE A 56 -8.34 1.37 10.65
C PHE A 56 -7.95 0.67 11.94
N GLY A 57 -8.95 0.17 12.65
CA GLY A 57 -8.81 -0.50 13.92
C GLY A 57 -10.17 -0.74 14.58
N ALA A 58 -10.22 -0.97 15.87
CA ALA A 58 -11.49 -1.12 16.60
C ALA A 58 -12.25 0.20 16.70
N GLU A 59 -11.55 1.31 16.84
CA GLU A 59 -12.10 2.65 16.88
C GLU A 59 -11.10 3.65 16.34
N VAL A 60 -11.51 4.49 15.37
CA VAL A 60 -10.68 5.52 14.74
C VAL A 60 -11.36 6.87 14.87
N LEU A 61 -10.76 7.80 15.61
CA LEU A 61 -11.38 9.09 15.92
C LEU A 61 -11.10 10.19 14.90
N SER A 62 -10.07 10.04 14.07
CA SER A 62 -9.67 11.04 13.07
C SER A 62 -9.20 10.37 11.79
N PRO A 63 -9.50 10.93 10.59
CA PRO A 63 -9.08 10.34 9.32
C PRO A 63 -7.62 10.62 8.93
N MET A 64 -7.00 11.66 9.47
CA MET A 64 -5.63 12.03 9.09
C MET A 64 -4.58 11.32 9.93
N VAL A 65 -3.55 10.83 9.27
CA VAL A 65 -2.35 10.29 9.91
C VAL A 65 -1.45 11.47 10.32
N PRO A 66 -1.09 11.61 11.59
CA PRO A 66 -0.13 12.63 11.99
C PRO A 66 1.24 12.38 11.33
N ALA A 67 1.97 13.44 11.03
CA ALA A 67 3.31 13.34 10.47
C ALA A 67 4.22 12.48 11.36
N GLY A 68 4.93 11.53 10.77
CA GLY A 68 5.80 10.60 11.50
C GLY A 68 5.09 9.47 12.23
N GLU A 69 3.80 9.25 11.98
CA GLU A 69 2.99 8.23 12.65
C GLU A 69 2.49 7.11 11.69
N ALA A 70 2.83 7.17 10.40
CA ALA A 70 2.46 6.11 9.47
C ALA A 70 3.20 4.80 9.79
N ASP A 71 2.46 3.73 10.01
CA ASP A 71 3.01 2.38 10.14
C ASP A 71 3.56 1.88 8.80
N PHE A 72 2.85 2.23 7.74
CA PHE A 72 3.19 1.88 6.37
C PHE A 72 3.08 3.11 5.48
N LEU A 73 4.10 3.31 4.65
CA LEU A 73 4.11 4.30 3.59
C LEU A 73 4.23 3.57 2.25
N VAL A 74 3.19 3.64 1.44
CA VAL A 74 3.11 3.04 0.11
C VAL A 74 3.25 4.13 -0.94
N VAL A 75 4.36 4.16 -1.66
CA VAL A 75 4.66 5.21 -2.65
C VAL A 75 4.64 4.62 -4.05
N LEU A 76 3.84 5.18 -4.96
CA LEU A 76 3.66 4.67 -6.31
C LEU A 76 4.63 5.27 -7.33
N ALA A 77 5.29 6.38 -6.99
CA ALA A 77 6.26 7.06 -7.85
C ALA A 77 7.62 7.15 -7.16
N PRO A 78 8.72 6.69 -7.78
CA PRO A 78 10.05 6.71 -7.17
C PRO A 78 10.50 8.10 -6.71
N ASP A 79 10.20 9.13 -7.48
CA ASP A 79 10.54 10.54 -7.20
C ASP A 79 9.72 11.15 -6.05
N GLN A 80 8.67 10.47 -5.59
CA GLN A 80 7.85 10.90 -4.47
C GLN A 80 8.26 10.26 -3.13
N VAL A 81 9.22 9.34 -3.13
CA VAL A 81 9.66 8.67 -1.91
C VAL A 81 10.22 9.65 -0.91
N ASP A 82 11.25 10.42 -1.30
CA ASP A 82 11.93 11.35 -0.40
C ASP A 82 11.00 12.45 0.13
N ASN A 83 10.07 12.91 -0.69
CA ASN A 83 9.09 13.94 -0.32
C ASN A 83 8.12 13.47 0.79
N ASN A 84 7.93 12.17 0.93
CA ASN A 84 6.93 11.60 1.84
C ASN A 84 7.54 10.81 3.01
N LEU A 85 8.87 10.60 3.04
CA LEU A 85 9.52 9.84 4.13
C LEU A 85 9.23 10.39 5.52
N GLY A 86 9.05 11.69 5.66
CA GLY A 86 8.71 12.33 6.93
C GLY A 86 7.36 11.91 7.52
N LEU A 87 6.51 11.26 6.73
CA LEU A 87 5.23 10.72 7.20
C LEU A 87 5.40 9.37 7.91
N LEU A 88 6.47 8.63 7.59
CA LEU A 88 6.71 7.29 8.11
C LEU A 88 7.24 7.35 9.55
N LYS A 89 6.66 6.55 10.43
CA LYS A 89 7.15 6.45 11.82
C LYS A 89 8.50 5.73 11.87
N LYS A 90 9.25 5.95 12.93
CA LYS A 90 10.49 5.21 13.20
C LYS A 90 10.19 3.70 13.27
N GLY A 91 10.88 2.92 12.43
CA GLY A 91 10.65 1.48 12.32
C GLY A 91 9.42 1.10 11.49
N GLY A 92 8.73 2.06 10.88
CA GLY A 92 7.67 1.79 9.91
C GLY A 92 8.20 1.19 8.61
N VAL A 93 7.31 0.70 7.77
CA VAL A 93 7.64 -0.01 6.53
C VAL A 93 7.38 0.87 5.31
N LEU A 94 8.43 1.10 4.52
CA LEU A 94 8.31 1.72 3.20
C LEU A 94 8.08 0.64 2.13
N ILE A 95 7.04 0.83 1.34
CA ILE A 95 6.70 0.02 0.17
C ILE A 95 6.74 0.93 -1.05
N SER A 96 7.65 0.66 -1.99
CA SER A 96 7.89 1.52 -3.15
C SER A 96 8.07 0.69 -4.42
N PRO A 97 8.07 1.30 -5.61
CA PRO A 97 8.24 0.59 -6.87
C PRO A 97 9.55 -0.21 -6.99
N SER A 98 10.58 0.16 -6.23
CA SER A 98 11.84 -0.59 -6.19
C SER A 98 11.69 -2.04 -5.72
N LEU A 99 10.58 -2.35 -5.03
CA LEU A 99 10.28 -3.70 -4.55
C LEU A 99 9.83 -4.63 -5.68
N VAL A 100 9.11 -4.08 -6.68
CA VAL A 100 8.51 -4.84 -7.78
C VAL A 100 9.01 -4.27 -9.11
N PRO A 101 9.93 -4.94 -9.81
CA PRO A 101 10.38 -4.50 -11.11
C PRO A 101 9.22 -4.43 -12.11
N GLU A 102 9.16 -3.38 -12.92
CA GLU A 102 8.11 -3.24 -13.95
C GLU A 102 8.06 -4.43 -14.91
N THR A 103 9.22 -5.06 -15.19
CA THR A 103 9.35 -6.24 -16.04
C THR A 103 8.67 -7.47 -15.45
N ALA A 104 8.45 -7.53 -14.15
CA ALA A 104 7.75 -8.62 -13.48
C ALA A 104 6.23 -8.50 -13.57
N LEU A 105 5.72 -7.30 -13.88
CA LEU A 105 4.28 -7.05 -13.92
C LEU A 105 3.67 -7.43 -15.27
N PRO A 106 2.49 -8.08 -15.28
CA PRO A 106 1.78 -8.38 -16.52
C PRO A 106 1.28 -7.11 -17.22
N ASN A 107 1.07 -6.04 -16.47
CA ASN A 107 0.71 -4.72 -16.96
C ASN A 107 1.26 -3.65 -15.99
N ARG A 108 1.95 -2.63 -16.54
CA ARG A 108 2.51 -1.52 -15.74
C ARG A 108 1.44 -0.76 -14.93
N ARG A 109 0.21 -0.70 -15.43
CA ARG A 109 -0.91 -0.06 -14.74
C ARG A 109 -1.37 -0.81 -13.49
N SER A 110 -0.95 -2.05 -13.30
CA SER A 110 -1.26 -2.86 -12.12
C SER A 110 -0.26 -2.70 -10.97
N LEU A 111 0.69 -1.76 -11.07
CA LEU A 111 1.68 -1.49 -10.01
C LEU A 111 1.00 -1.17 -8.68
N ASN A 112 -0.05 -0.36 -8.68
CA ASN A 112 -0.78 -0.03 -7.45
C ASN A 112 -1.32 -1.28 -6.74
N VAL A 113 -1.85 -2.24 -7.47
CA VAL A 113 -2.34 -3.51 -6.91
C VAL A 113 -1.18 -4.42 -6.48
N ALA A 114 -0.05 -4.40 -7.20
CA ALA A 114 1.15 -5.12 -6.78
C ALA A 114 1.68 -4.59 -5.43
N LEU A 115 1.72 -3.26 -5.24
CA LEU A 115 2.13 -2.66 -3.98
C LEU A 115 1.13 -2.94 -2.85
N LEU A 116 -0.16 -3.08 -3.15
CA LEU A 116 -1.14 -3.60 -2.19
C LEU A 116 -0.85 -5.04 -1.78
N GLY A 117 -0.44 -5.87 -2.73
CA GLY A 117 0.01 -7.23 -2.45
C GLY A 117 1.21 -7.25 -1.49
N ALA A 118 2.18 -6.37 -1.72
CA ALA A 118 3.30 -6.19 -0.80
C ALA A 118 2.87 -5.73 0.59
N LEU A 119 1.96 -4.77 0.68
CA LEU A 119 1.38 -4.31 1.94
C LEU A 119 0.65 -5.43 2.68
N SER A 120 -0.11 -6.26 1.95
CA SER A 120 -0.87 -7.36 2.52
C SER A 120 0.00 -8.41 3.23
N TYR A 121 1.25 -8.55 2.83
CA TYR A 121 2.20 -9.43 3.51
C TYR A 121 2.49 -8.99 4.95
N HIS A 122 2.51 -7.68 5.19
CA HIS A 122 2.81 -7.10 6.50
C HIS A 122 1.58 -6.97 7.41
N LEU A 123 0.39 -7.03 6.84
CA LEU A 123 -0.87 -6.89 7.57
C LEU A 123 -1.50 -8.26 7.82
N SER A 124 -1.92 -8.51 9.06
CA SER A 124 -2.60 -9.76 9.45
C SER A 124 -4.07 -9.75 9.04
N LEU A 125 -4.34 -9.42 7.77
CA LEU A 125 -5.67 -9.44 7.17
C LEU A 125 -5.76 -10.61 6.18
N PRO A 126 -6.90 -11.33 6.12
CA PRO A 126 -7.06 -12.50 5.25
C PRO A 126 -6.86 -12.15 3.77
N GLU A 127 -6.09 -12.96 3.04
CA GLU A 127 -5.82 -12.76 1.61
C GLU A 127 -7.12 -12.75 0.79
N SER A 128 -8.09 -13.59 1.15
CA SER A 128 -9.39 -13.63 0.49
C SER A 128 -10.12 -12.27 0.53
N ALA A 129 -10.04 -11.54 1.65
CA ALA A 129 -10.65 -10.22 1.77
C ALA A 129 -9.99 -9.19 0.82
N TRP A 130 -8.68 -9.29 0.62
CA TRP A 130 -7.96 -8.46 -0.34
C TRP A 130 -8.39 -8.75 -1.78
N LEU A 131 -8.45 -10.02 -2.18
CA LEU A 131 -8.85 -10.41 -3.53
C LEU A 131 -10.30 -10.03 -3.81
N GLU A 132 -11.20 -10.18 -2.85
CA GLU A 132 -12.58 -9.71 -2.98
C GLU A 132 -12.68 -8.20 -3.18
N ALA A 133 -11.92 -7.41 -2.41
CA ALA A 133 -11.90 -5.97 -2.54
C ALA A 133 -11.30 -5.51 -3.88
N VAL A 134 -10.24 -6.17 -4.36
CA VAL A 134 -9.65 -5.92 -5.68
C VAL A 134 -10.69 -6.18 -6.79
N ARG A 135 -11.38 -7.31 -6.74
CA ARG A 135 -12.44 -7.64 -7.70
C ARG A 135 -13.59 -6.63 -7.66
N ALA A 136 -14.03 -6.24 -6.47
CA ALA A 136 -15.10 -5.26 -6.31
C ALA A 136 -14.72 -3.87 -6.85
N ALA A 137 -13.45 -3.49 -6.79
CA ALA A 137 -12.95 -2.18 -7.21
C ALA A 137 -12.67 -2.08 -8.72
N LEU A 138 -12.57 -3.20 -9.44
CA LEU A 138 -12.13 -3.26 -10.83
C LEU A 138 -13.12 -4.01 -11.73
N PRO A 139 -13.23 -3.63 -13.01
CA PRO A 139 -14.02 -4.39 -13.97
C PRO A 139 -13.50 -5.82 -14.12
N GLU A 140 -14.41 -6.77 -14.41
CA GLU A 140 -14.09 -8.21 -14.52
C GLU A 140 -12.93 -8.51 -15.46
N ARG A 141 -12.86 -7.81 -16.61
CA ARG A 141 -11.76 -7.96 -17.60
C ARG A 141 -10.35 -7.65 -17.03
N LEU A 142 -10.27 -6.96 -15.88
CA LEU A 142 -9.02 -6.61 -15.22
C LEU A 142 -8.71 -7.48 -14.00
N HIS A 143 -9.58 -8.41 -13.62
CA HIS A 143 -9.39 -9.22 -12.41
C HIS A 143 -8.13 -10.08 -12.51
N GLU A 144 -7.99 -10.89 -13.55
CA GLU A 144 -6.86 -11.82 -13.69
C GLU A 144 -5.49 -11.10 -13.65
N VAL A 145 -5.34 -10.02 -14.41
CA VAL A 145 -4.09 -9.26 -14.47
C VAL A 145 -3.74 -8.61 -13.13
N ASN A 146 -4.74 -8.13 -12.40
CA ASN A 146 -4.52 -7.50 -11.11
C ASN A 146 -4.35 -8.50 -9.96
N GLU A 147 -5.00 -9.65 -10.00
CA GLU A 147 -4.75 -10.73 -9.06
C GLU A 147 -3.32 -11.27 -9.18
N LYS A 148 -2.82 -11.44 -10.41
CA LYS A 148 -1.40 -11.78 -10.64
C LYS A 148 -0.46 -10.70 -10.11
N ALA A 149 -0.77 -9.43 -10.35
CA ALA A 149 0.04 -8.34 -9.82
C ALA A 149 0.07 -8.34 -8.28
N PHE A 150 -1.06 -8.58 -7.64
CA PHE A 150 -1.17 -8.72 -6.19
C PHE A 150 -0.27 -9.84 -5.66
N GLU A 151 -0.32 -11.02 -6.27
CA GLU A 151 0.51 -12.16 -5.89
C GLU A 151 2.01 -11.86 -6.06
N ILE A 152 2.39 -11.20 -7.17
CA ILE A 152 3.78 -10.80 -7.43
C ILE A 152 4.29 -9.85 -6.35
N GLY A 153 3.52 -8.85 -5.98
CA GLY A 153 3.87 -7.90 -4.93
C GLY A 153 4.00 -8.57 -3.56
N ARG A 154 3.06 -9.44 -3.22
CA ARG A 154 3.10 -10.20 -1.96
C ARG A 154 4.31 -11.13 -1.88
N ALA A 155 4.64 -11.83 -2.96
CA ALA A 155 5.82 -12.69 -3.04
C ALA A 155 7.13 -11.88 -2.94
N ALA A 156 7.19 -10.70 -3.57
CA ALA A 156 8.35 -9.80 -3.49
C ALA A 156 8.61 -9.31 -2.05
N ALA A 157 7.56 -8.94 -1.32
CA ALA A 157 7.68 -8.54 0.09
C ALA A 157 8.17 -9.69 0.97
N ARG A 158 7.66 -10.89 0.75
CA ARG A 158 8.10 -12.10 1.45
C ARG A 158 9.59 -12.36 1.22
N ALA A 159 10.03 -12.37 -0.05
CA ALA A 159 11.41 -12.61 -0.42
C ALA A 159 12.37 -11.58 0.21
N ARG A 160 11.98 -10.31 0.24
CA ARG A 160 12.76 -9.24 0.88
C ARG A 160 12.89 -9.46 2.39
N ALA A 161 11.81 -9.85 3.06
CA ALA A 161 11.83 -10.12 4.49
C ALA A 161 12.72 -11.32 4.85
N GLU A 162 12.71 -12.37 4.05
CA GLU A 162 13.58 -13.54 4.22
C GLU A 162 15.05 -13.19 4.04
N THR A 163 15.38 -12.39 3.03
CA THR A 163 16.77 -11.91 2.79
C THR A 163 17.28 -11.06 3.94
N SER A 164 16.43 -10.22 4.52
CA SER A 164 16.81 -9.36 5.65
C SER A 164 16.99 -10.14 6.96
N ARG A 165 16.44 -11.34 7.09
CA ARG A 165 16.59 -12.23 8.26
C ARG A 165 17.75 -13.21 8.13
N ALA A 166 18.30 -13.41 6.92
CA ALA A 166 19.43 -14.29 6.72
C ALA A 166 20.66 -13.74 7.47
N PRO A 167 21.37 -14.54 8.30
CA PRO A 167 22.58 -14.09 8.96
C PRO A 167 23.61 -13.71 7.90
N ALA A 168 24.34 -12.60 8.13
CA ALA A 168 25.46 -12.20 7.29
C ALA A 168 26.41 -13.40 7.15
N ARG A 169 26.53 -13.95 5.93
CA ARG A 169 27.52 -15.00 5.68
C ARG A 169 28.88 -14.41 6.02
N SER A 170 29.49 -14.92 7.09
CA SER A 170 30.85 -14.66 7.45
C SER A 170 31.71 -14.87 6.20
N ARG A 171 32.28 -13.78 5.68
CA ARG A 171 33.36 -13.88 4.71
C ARG A 171 34.59 -14.31 5.51
N ALA A 172 34.91 -15.59 5.41
CA ALA A 172 36.21 -16.11 5.77
C ALA A 172 37.23 -15.69 4.72
#